data_cd74bf3f9b6403ecc6f67f6fae0bd0b3
#
_entry.id   cd74bf3f9b6403ecc6f67f6fae0bd0b3
#
_cell.length_a   1.000
_cell.length_b   1.000
_cell.length_c   1.000
_cell.angle_alpha   90.00
_cell.angle_beta   90.00
_cell.angle_gamma   90.00
#
_symmetry.space_group_name_H-M   'P 1'
#
loop_
_entity.id
_entity.type
_entity.pdbx_description
1 polymer ?
#
loop_
_entity_poly.entity_id
_entity_poly.type
_entity_poly.pdbx_seq_one_letter_code
_entity_poly.pdbx_strand_id
1 'polypeptide(L)'
;YCWRGGMRSLSVVWLMNKVGLNSIQLKGGYKSYRKWVLRQFDKEWPLYLIGGKTGTGKTKILKLLAEKKFPTIDFEGLANHRGSSYGGLGLLKQPSCEHYENLISESLNNTQTGEKEYIWVEDESPNLGNCRIPNGLIKQMKNAPLLEITKTKKERIKELIEIYSQYPQKELEKATQRIEKRLGPQRTKKAIEAISNKNWEKACEEIISYYDKCYE
;
A
#
# COMPACT_ATOMS: atom_id res chain seq x y z
N TYR A 1 -18.82 18.21 8.87
CA TYR A 1 -19.92 17.23 8.77
C TYR A 1 -20.19 16.54 10.11
N CYS A 2 -21.34 15.90 10.25
CA CYS A 2 -21.63 14.96 11.33
C CYS A 2 -22.09 13.63 10.73
N TRP A 3 -22.35 12.62 11.58
CA TRP A 3 -22.66 11.26 11.09
C TRP A 3 -23.82 11.20 10.09
N ARG A 4 -24.92 11.93 10.35
CA ARG A 4 -26.12 11.91 9.52
C ARG A 4 -26.39 13.19 8.73
N GLY A 5 -25.53 14.21 8.82
CA GLY A 5 -25.77 15.50 8.15
C GLY A 5 -26.98 16.25 8.67
N GLY A 6 -27.24 16.15 9.98
CA GLY A 6 -28.38 16.80 10.64
C GLY A 6 -28.03 18.19 11.22
N MET A 7 -28.85 18.64 12.18
CA MET A 7 -28.77 19.98 12.76
C MET A 7 -27.40 20.38 13.31
N ARG A 8 -26.66 19.45 13.91
CA ARG A 8 -25.31 19.75 14.46
C ARG A 8 -24.35 20.27 13.38
N SER A 9 -24.31 19.64 12.20
CA SER A 9 -23.47 20.12 11.09
C SER A 9 -24.06 21.37 10.44
N LEU A 10 -25.38 21.51 10.40
CA LEU A 10 -26.04 22.70 9.86
C LEU A 10 -25.73 23.93 10.71
N SER A 11 -25.81 23.81 12.04
CA SER A 11 -25.48 24.91 12.95
C SER A 11 -24.02 25.37 12.83
N VAL A 12 -23.08 24.41 12.66
CA VAL A 12 -21.68 24.75 12.44
C VAL A 12 -21.49 25.45 11.09
N VAL A 13 -22.11 24.97 10.02
CA VAL A 13 -22.07 25.63 8.69
C VAL A 13 -22.63 27.05 8.78
N TRP A 14 -23.77 27.23 9.45
CA TRP A 14 -24.35 28.55 9.65
C TRP A 14 -23.38 29.50 10.38
N LEU A 15 -22.79 29.05 11.49
CA LEU A 15 -21.81 29.84 12.25
C LEU A 15 -20.59 30.21 11.41
N MET A 16 -19.98 29.22 10.70
CA MET A 16 -18.83 29.46 9.87
C MET A 16 -19.10 30.47 8.76
N ASN A 17 -20.26 30.38 8.10
CA ASN A 17 -20.66 31.36 7.08
C ASN A 17 -20.89 32.77 7.68
N LYS A 18 -21.35 32.86 8.92
CA LYS A 18 -21.49 34.15 9.60
C LYS A 18 -20.17 34.86 9.90
N VAL A 19 -19.10 34.09 10.12
CA VAL A 19 -17.75 34.64 10.33
C VAL A 19 -16.94 34.74 9.03
N GLY A 20 -17.58 34.62 7.86
CA GLY A 20 -16.96 34.83 6.56
C GLY A 20 -16.24 33.59 6.01
N LEU A 21 -16.35 32.43 6.65
CA LEU A 21 -15.79 31.17 6.15
C LEU A 21 -16.83 30.49 5.26
N ASN A 22 -16.48 30.30 3.96
CA ASN A 22 -17.37 29.63 3.05
C ASN A 22 -17.45 28.13 3.39
N SER A 23 -18.59 27.69 3.87
CA SER A 23 -18.83 26.35 4.39
C SER A 23 -20.09 25.74 3.80
N ILE A 24 -20.03 24.45 3.49
CA ILE A 24 -21.16 23.66 2.97
C ILE A 24 -21.39 22.45 3.83
N GLN A 25 -22.64 22.00 3.90
CA GLN A 25 -23.01 20.79 4.61
C GLN A 25 -22.92 19.57 3.70
N LEU A 26 -22.26 18.50 4.17
CA LEU A 26 -22.32 17.20 3.50
C LEU A 26 -23.71 16.59 3.70
N LYS A 27 -24.50 16.52 2.63
CA LYS A 27 -25.86 15.95 2.64
C LYS A 27 -25.83 14.48 3.04
N GLY A 28 -26.59 14.13 4.10
CA GLY A 28 -26.59 12.79 4.67
C GLY A 28 -25.36 12.44 5.53
N GLY A 29 -24.43 13.39 5.68
CA GLY A 29 -23.26 13.29 6.54
C GLY A 29 -22.29 12.17 6.16
N TYR A 30 -21.42 11.81 7.10
CA TYR A 30 -20.43 10.74 6.89
C TYR A 30 -21.05 9.40 6.49
N LYS A 31 -22.23 9.08 6.96
CA LYS A 31 -22.94 7.87 6.58
C LYS A 31 -23.20 7.78 5.07
N SER A 32 -23.57 8.90 4.42
CA SER A 32 -23.76 8.94 2.97
C SER A 32 -22.43 8.85 2.21
N TYR A 33 -21.41 9.55 2.69
CA TYR A 33 -20.05 9.43 2.14
C TYR A 33 -19.54 8.00 2.22
N ARG A 34 -19.69 7.34 3.37
CA ARG A 34 -19.25 5.96 3.54
C ARG A 34 -19.97 4.96 2.62
N LYS A 35 -21.26 5.17 2.38
CA LYS A 35 -22.00 4.40 1.37
C LYS A 35 -21.46 4.61 -0.04
N TRP A 36 -21.10 5.85 -0.37
CA TRP A 36 -20.48 6.18 -1.65
C TRP A 36 -19.11 5.48 -1.78
N VAL A 37 -18.27 5.54 -0.75
CA VAL A 37 -16.96 4.84 -0.69
C VAL A 37 -17.12 3.36 -1.03
N LEU A 38 -17.99 2.65 -0.33
CA LEU A 38 -18.17 1.21 -0.52
C LEU A 38 -18.65 0.87 -1.93
N ARG A 39 -19.52 1.69 -2.52
CA ARG A 39 -19.98 1.51 -3.90
C ARG A 39 -18.89 1.65 -4.95
N GLN A 40 -17.79 2.37 -4.66
CA GLN A 40 -16.69 2.47 -5.62
C GLN A 40 -16.01 1.11 -5.84
N PHE A 41 -16.01 0.23 -4.86
CA PHE A 41 -15.40 -1.10 -4.96
C PHE A 41 -16.24 -2.11 -5.74
N ASP A 42 -17.51 -1.81 -5.94
CA ASP A 42 -18.44 -2.62 -6.77
C ASP A 42 -18.45 -2.19 -8.25
N LYS A 43 -17.85 -1.04 -8.56
CA LYS A 43 -17.68 -0.58 -9.95
C LYS A 43 -16.55 -1.34 -10.63
N GLU A 44 -16.64 -1.47 -11.94
CA GLU A 44 -15.54 -1.97 -12.78
C GLU A 44 -14.51 -0.84 -13.02
N TRP A 45 -13.25 -1.15 -12.77
CA TRP A 45 -12.13 -0.26 -12.98
C TRP A 45 -11.15 -0.88 -13.98
N PRO A 46 -10.62 -0.11 -14.95
CA PRO A 46 -9.68 -0.62 -15.93
C PRO A 46 -8.28 -0.79 -15.28
N LEU A 47 -8.12 -1.79 -14.41
CA LEU A 47 -6.87 -2.04 -13.70
C LEU A 47 -5.82 -2.71 -14.60
N TYR A 48 -4.57 -2.32 -14.46
CA TYR A 48 -3.39 -2.98 -15.03
C TYR A 48 -2.36 -3.18 -13.92
N LEU A 49 -1.87 -4.41 -13.77
CA LEU A 49 -1.01 -4.80 -12.65
C LEU A 49 0.46 -4.73 -13.02
N ILE A 50 1.26 -4.24 -12.07
CA ILE A 50 2.71 -4.33 -12.09
C ILE A 50 3.09 -5.44 -11.12
N GLY A 51 3.50 -6.60 -11.64
CA GLY A 51 3.94 -7.75 -10.87
C GLY A 51 5.45 -7.90 -10.85
N GLY A 52 5.91 -8.86 -10.07
CA GLY A 52 7.32 -9.21 -9.94
C GLY A 52 7.72 -9.48 -8.50
N LYS A 53 8.77 -10.27 -8.33
CA LYS A 53 9.28 -10.70 -7.01
C LYS A 53 9.73 -9.51 -6.16
N THR A 54 9.85 -9.72 -4.85
CA THR A 54 10.38 -8.70 -3.91
C THR A 54 11.73 -8.14 -4.39
N GLY A 55 11.86 -6.81 -4.42
CA GLY A 55 13.08 -6.11 -4.84
C GLY A 55 13.20 -5.87 -6.36
N THR A 56 12.17 -6.15 -7.17
CA THR A 56 12.20 -5.84 -8.61
C THR A 56 12.00 -4.37 -8.92
N GLY A 57 11.56 -3.56 -7.96
CA GLY A 57 11.39 -2.11 -8.14
C GLY A 57 9.98 -1.71 -8.63
N LYS A 58 8.95 -2.52 -8.39
CA LYS A 58 7.55 -2.21 -8.75
C LYS A 58 7.14 -0.80 -8.33
N THR A 59 7.34 -0.48 -7.05
CA THR A 59 6.98 0.84 -6.48
C THR A 59 7.72 2.00 -7.15
N LYS A 60 9.01 1.81 -7.54
CA LYS A 60 9.74 2.83 -8.30
C LYS A 60 9.09 3.08 -9.67
N ILE A 61 8.68 2.01 -10.35
CA ILE A 61 8.00 2.11 -11.65
C ILE A 61 6.64 2.76 -11.50
N LEU A 62 5.86 2.38 -10.50
CA LEU A 62 4.55 3.00 -10.24
C LEU A 62 4.69 4.50 -10.00
N LYS A 63 5.69 4.93 -9.23
CA LYS A 63 6.00 6.36 -9.01
C LYS A 63 6.40 7.08 -10.28
N LEU A 64 7.25 6.48 -11.12
CA LEU A 64 7.62 7.05 -12.42
C LEU A 64 6.42 7.21 -13.36
N LEU A 65 5.49 6.26 -13.34
CA LEU A 65 4.23 6.38 -14.07
C LEU A 65 3.39 7.55 -13.56
N ALA A 66 3.27 7.69 -12.23
CA ALA A 66 2.57 8.82 -11.60
C ALA A 66 3.22 10.18 -11.98
N GLU A 67 4.54 10.29 -11.95
CA GLU A 67 5.29 11.49 -12.38
C GLU A 67 5.03 11.84 -13.85
N LYS A 68 4.84 10.83 -14.69
CA LYS A 68 4.46 10.97 -16.11
C LYS A 68 2.96 11.18 -16.31
N LYS A 69 2.19 11.37 -15.22
CA LYS A 69 0.73 11.61 -15.21
C LYS A 69 -0.11 10.43 -15.72
N PHE A 70 0.43 9.21 -15.72
CA PHE A 70 -0.40 8.04 -15.93
C PHE A 70 -1.29 7.80 -14.69
N PRO A 71 -2.54 7.33 -14.88
CA PRO A 71 -3.39 6.94 -13.79
C PRO A 71 -2.75 5.84 -12.92
N THR A 72 -2.52 6.10 -11.64
CA THR A 72 -1.88 5.16 -10.72
C THR A 72 -2.55 5.17 -9.36
N ILE A 73 -2.55 4.03 -8.66
CA ILE A 73 -2.92 3.93 -7.24
C ILE A 73 -1.84 3.14 -6.51
N ASP A 74 -1.20 3.78 -5.54
CA ASP A 74 -0.18 3.18 -4.67
C ASP A 74 -0.86 2.66 -3.40
N PHE A 75 -1.29 1.38 -3.42
CA PHE A 75 -1.93 0.74 -2.27
C PHE A 75 -1.02 0.66 -1.05
N GLU A 76 0.29 0.43 -1.23
CA GLU A 76 1.27 0.42 -0.15
C GLU A 76 1.45 1.79 0.47
N GLY A 77 1.57 2.82 -0.35
CA GLY A 77 1.68 4.21 0.10
C GLY A 77 0.44 4.65 0.88
N LEU A 78 -0.77 4.38 0.39
CA LEU A 78 -2.02 4.67 1.09
C LEU A 78 -2.15 3.91 2.43
N ALA A 79 -1.58 2.71 2.53
CA ALA A 79 -1.57 1.91 3.75
C ALA A 79 -0.45 2.30 4.73
N ASN A 80 0.52 3.12 4.33
CA ASN A 80 1.78 3.32 5.05
C ASN A 80 2.46 1.98 5.38
N HIS A 81 2.49 1.04 4.40
CA HIS A 81 3.02 -0.30 4.63
C HIS A 81 3.41 -1.00 3.32
N ARG A 82 4.63 -1.52 3.23
CA ARG A 82 5.21 -2.18 2.04
C ARG A 82 4.90 -3.69 1.96
N GLY A 83 3.73 -4.13 2.37
CA GLY A 83 3.25 -5.51 2.19
C GLY A 83 3.98 -6.62 2.96
N SER A 84 5.18 -6.40 3.49
CA SER A 84 6.04 -7.42 4.12
C SER A 84 6.16 -7.26 5.63
N SER A 85 6.82 -8.21 6.32
CA SER A 85 7.18 -8.07 7.76
C SER A 85 8.03 -6.83 8.06
N TYR A 86 8.75 -6.33 7.06
CA TYR A 86 9.57 -5.11 7.12
C TYR A 86 8.79 -3.87 6.65
N GLY A 87 7.55 -4.08 6.21
CA GLY A 87 6.79 -3.08 5.46
C GLY A 87 6.47 -1.80 6.22
N GLY A 88 6.41 -1.85 7.53
CA GLY A 88 6.15 -0.67 8.37
C GLY A 88 7.39 0.12 8.77
N LEU A 89 8.61 -0.35 8.45
CA LEU A 89 9.85 0.31 8.88
C LEU A 89 9.98 1.70 8.26
N GLY A 90 10.20 2.71 9.11
CA GLY A 90 10.40 4.10 8.71
C GLY A 90 9.18 4.77 8.08
N LEU A 91 8.01 4.15 8.13
CA LEU A 91 6.77 4.74 7.65
C LEU A 91 5.90 5.28 8.79
N LEU A 92 4.98 6.16 8.44
CA LEU A 92 4.00 6.68 9.38
C LEU A 92 3.09 5.56 9.90
N LYS A 93 2.38 5.84 11.02
CA LYS A 93 1.36 4.91 11.52
C LYS A 93 0.32 4.61 10.43
N GLN A 94 -0.04 3.34 10.31
CA GLN A 94 -1.08 2.93 9.38
C GLN A 94 -2.42 3.61 9.70
N PRO A 95 -3.21 3.96 8.67
CA PRO A 95 -4.58 4.40 8.86
C PRO A 95 -5.45 3.26 9.44
N SER A 96 -6.64 3.59 9.94
CA SER A 96 -7.66 2.56 10.19
C SER A 96 -8.11 1.93 8.86
N CYS A 97 -8.61 0.69 8.90
CA CYS A 97 -9.12 0.02 7.68
C CYS A 97 -10.18 0.88 6.97
N GLU A 98 -11.08 1.50 7.74
CA GLU A 98 -12.10 2.39 7.18
C GLU A 98 -11.50 3.62 6.50
N HIS A 99 -10.48 4.24 7.10
CA HIS A 99 -9.81 5.39 6.50
C HIS A 99 -9.02 4.98 5.25
N TYR A 100 -8.37 3.84 5.27
CA TYR A 100 -7.67 3.28 4.11
C TYR A 100 -8.62 3.05 2.93
N GLU A 101 -9.80 2.48 3.17
CA GLU A 101 -10.83 2.33 2.15
C GLU A 101 -11.32 3.68 1.60
N ASN A 102 -11.47 4.70 2.47
CA ASN A 102 -11.80 6.05 2.04
C ASN A 102 -10.74 6.62 1.10
N LEU A 103 -9.45 6.47 1.45
CA LEU A 103 -8.32 6.93 0.63
C LEU A 103 -8.28 6.23 -0.75
N ILE A 104 -8.50 4.92 -0.78
CA ILE A 104 -8.58 4.16 -2.04
C ILE A 104 -9.73 4.69 -2.91
N SER A 105 -10.91 4.86 -2.31
CA SER A 105 -12.09 5.32 -3.04
C SER A 105 -11.91 6.73 -3.62
N GLU A 106 -11.29 7.64 -2.86
CA GLU A 106 -10.96 8.97 -3.32
C GLU A 106 -9.92 8.93 -4.45
N SER A 107 -8.88 8.09 -4.32
CA SER A 107 -7.88 7.90 -5.37
C SER A 107 -8.52 7.39 -6.66
N LEU A 108 -9.37 6.36 -6.59
CA LEU A 108 -10.10 5.84 -7.74
C LEU A 108 -10.96 6.93 -8.41
N ASN A 109 -11.70 7.71 -7.62
CA ASN A 109 -12.57 8.75 -8.15
C ASN A 109 -11.81 9.94 -8.76
N ASN A 110 -10.64 10.26 -8.22
CA ASN A 110 -9.80 11.35 -8.72
C ASN A 110 -8.95 10.93 -9.93
N THR A 111 -8.84 9.65 -10.19
CA THR A 111 -8.12 9.12 -11.34
C THR A 111 -8.98 9.36 -12.59
N GLN A 112 -8.59 10.33 -13.41
CA GLN A 112 -9.22 10.59 -14.71
C GLN A 112 -8.68 9.55 -15.69
N THR A 113 -9.49 8.56 -16.00
CA THR A 113 -9.20 7.63 -17.10
C THR A 113 -9.90 8.13 -18.35
N GLY A 114 -9.13 8.38 -19.43
CA GLY A 114 -9.69 8.45 -20.76
C GLY A 114 -10.29 7.11 -21.18
N GLU A 115 -11.04 7.06 -22.27
CA GLU A 115 -11.76 5.82 -22.70
C GLU A 115 -10.88 4.57 -22.88
N LYS A 116 -9.54 4.71 -22.90
CA LYS A 116 -8.58 3.61 -23.12
C LYS A 116 -7.41 3.60 -22.12
N GLU A 117 -7.48 4.36 -21.05
CA GLU A 117 -6.40 4.42 -20.09
C GLU A 117 -6.63 3.47 -18.93
N TYR A 118 -5.61 2.68 -18.60
CA TYR A 118 -5.61 1.79 -17.45
C TYR A 118 -5.15 2.53 -16.21
N ILE A 119 -5.67 2.10 -15.05
CA ILE A 119 -5.18 2.49 -13.73
C ILE A 119 -4.10 1.48 -13.34
N TRP A 120 -2.86 1.95 -13.24
CA TRP A 120 -1.73 1.13 -12.84
C TRP A 120 -1.71 0.91 -11.33
N VAL A 121 -1.60 -0.32 -10.90
CA VAL A 121 -1.50 -0.73 -9.49
C VAL A 121 -0.44 -1.82 -9.35
N GLU A 122 0.14 -1.96 -8.15
CA GLU A 122 1.01 -3.10 -7.88
C GLU A 122 0.19 -4.37 -7.63
N ASP A 123 0.72 -5.51 -8.11
CA ASP A 123 0.20 -6.84 -7.76
C ASP A 123 0.60 -7.16 -6.32
N GLU A 124 -0.29 -6.82 -5.41
CA GLU A 124 -0.08 -6.91 -3.97
C GLU A 124 -1.00 -7.94 -3.31
N SER A 125 -0.52 -8.47 -2.19
CA SER A 125 -1.36 -9.32 -1.35
C SER A 125 -2.56 -8.52 -0.81
N PRO A 126 -3.68 -9.18 -0.53
CA PRO A 126 -4.86 -8.50 0.02
C PRO A 126 -4.61 -7.74 1.31
N ASN A 127 -3.60 -8.13 2.08
CA ASN A 127 -3.31 -7.56 3.40
C ASN A 127 -1.99 -6.77 3.37
N LEU A 128 -2.07 -5.49 3.70
CA LEU A 128 -0.96 -4.57 3.84
C LEU A 128 -0.83 -4.16 5.32
N GLY A 129 -0.15 -4.98 6.11
CA GLY A 129 -0.12 -4.84 7.57
C GLY A 129 -1.51 -5.01 8.17
N ASN A 130 -2.04 -3.96 8.83
CA ASN A 130 -3.38 -3.94 9.41
C ASN A 130 -4.46 -3.50 8.41
N CYS A 131 -4.08 -3.00 7.24
CA CYS A 131 -5.00 -2.59 6.19
C CYS A 131 -5.29 -3.75 5.24
N ARG A 132 -6.48 -3.73 4.63
CA ARG A 132 -6.87 -4.73 3.64
C ARG A 132 -7.43 -4.05 2.40
N ILE A 133 -6.96 -4.46 1.23
CA ILE A 133 -7.54 -4.04 -0.04
C ILE A 133 -8.97 -4.60 -0.13
N PRO A 134 -9.97 -3.78 -0.49
CA PRO A 134 -11.37 -4.22 -0.59
C PRO A 134 -11.55 -5.42 -1.52
N ASN A 135 -12.39 -6.36 -1.11
CA ASN A 135 -12.60 -7.62 -1.86
C ASN A 135 -13.07 -7.40 -3.30
N GLY A 136 -13.85 -6.35 -3.57
CA GLY A 136 -14.29 -6.00 -4.92
C GLY A 136 -13.11 -5.69 -5.85
N LEU A 137 -12.10 -4.94 -5.35
CA LEU A 137 -10.88 -4.65 -6.10
C LEU A 137 -9.98 -5.89 -6.25
N ILE A 138 -9.82 -6.69 -5.19
CA ILE A 138 -9.04 -7.94 -5.27
C ILE A 138 -9.59 -8.88 -6.35
N LYS A 139 -10.92 -8.98 -6.49
CA LYS A 139 -11.54 -9.78 -7.56
C LYS A 139 -11.19 -9.25 -8.95
N GLN A 140 -11.18 -7.93 -9.11
CA GLN A 140 -10.82 -7.28 -10.38
C GLN A 140 -9.33 -7.45 -10.68
N MET A 141 -8.45 -7.26 -9.70
CA MET A 141 -7.01 -7.45 -9.82
C MET A 141 -6.66 -8.85 -10.32
N LYS A 142 -7.34 -9.90 -9.84
CA LYS A 142 -7.10 -11.29 -10.29
C LYS A 142 -7.36 -11.53 -11.78
N ASN A 143 -8.20 -10.71 -12.40
CA ASN A 143 -8.57 -10.81 -13.81
C ASN A 143 -7.93 -9.72 -14.68
N ALA A 144 -7.21 -8.79 -14.07
CA ALA A 144 -6.57 -7.69 -14.76
C ALA A 144 -5.31 -8.14 -15.50
N PRO A 145 -4.95 -7.48 -16.61
CA PRO A 145 -3.67 -7.72 -17.28
C PRO A 145 -2.50 -7.44 -16.34
N LEU A 146 -1.45 -8.26 -16.44
CA LEU A 146 -0.26 -8.22 -15.60
C LEU A 146 0.99 -7.93 -16.44
N LEU A 147 1.74 -6.91 -16.07
CA LEU A 147 3.10 -6.66 -16.53
C LEU A 147 4.09 -7.16 -15.49
N GLU A 148 4.75 -8.28 -15.77
CA GLU A 148 5.73 -8.85 -14.86
C GLU A 148 7.12 -8.24 -15.05
N ILE A 149 7.71 -7.72 -13.96
CA ILE A 149 9.06 -7.18 -13.94
C ILE A 149 10.01 -8.23 -13.38
N THR A 150 11.05 -8.53 -14.16
CA THR A 150 12.09 -9.48 -13.76
C THR A 150 13.42 -8.79 -13.52
N LYS A 151 14.12 -9.19 -12.45
CA LYS A 151 15.51 -8.82 -12.13
C LYS A 151 16.25 -10.03 -11.61
N THR A 152 17.54 -10.07 -11.82
CA THR A 152 18.41 -11.10 -11.22
C THR A 152 18.36 -11.00 -9.69
N LYS A 153 18.63 -12.10 -9.00
CA LYS A 153 18.69 -12.11 -7.53
C LYS A 153 19.65 -11.05 -6.98
N LYS A 154 20.80 -10.87 -7.64
CA LYS A 154 21.82 -9.90 -7.25
C LYS A 154 21.30 -8.46 -7.34
N GLU A 155 20.63 -8.10 -8.42
CA GLU A 155 20.03 -6.76 -8.58
C GLU A 155 18.95 -6.51 -7.54
N ARG A 156 18.12 -7.51 -7.25
CA ARG A 156 17.06 -7.43 -6.24
C ARG A 156 17.63 -7.21 -4.83
N ILE A 157 18.71 -7.93 -4.48
CA ILE A 157 19.41 -7.75 -3.21
C ILE A 157 19.96 -6.33 -3.10
N LYS A 158 20.59 -5.81 -4.16
CA LYS A 158 21.07 -4.43 -4.17
C LYS A 158 19.95 -3.43 -3.90
N GLU A 159 18.82 -3.58 -4.55
CA GLU A 159 17.62 -2.75 -4.33
C GLU A 159 17.12 -2.80 -2.88
N LEU A 160 17.08 -3.99 -2.30
CA LEU A 160 16.64 -4.18 -0.90
C LEU A 160 17.63 -3.55 0.09
N ILE A 161 18.91 -3.65 -0.17
CA ILE A 161 19.95 -3.00 0.66
C ILE A 161 19.75 -1.48 0.65
N GLU A 162 19.53 -0.87 -0.52
CA GLU A 162 19.29 0.57 -0.65
C GLU A 162 18.08 1.01 0.20
N ILE A 163 17.03 0.19 0.25
CA ILE A 163 15.80 0.52 1.00
C ILE A 163 15.97 0.29 2.50
N TYR A 164 16.57 -0.83 2.91
CA TYR A 164 16.49 -1.29 4.30
C TYR A 164 17.73 -1.03 5.15
N SER A 165 18.93 -0.87 4.57
CA SER A 165 20.18 -0.67 5.33
C SER A 165 20.23 0.62 6.15
N GLN A 166 19.37 1.57 5.84
CA GLN A 166 19.25 2.85 6.55
C GLN A 166 18.47 2.76 7.87
N TYR A 167 17.74 1.66 8.11
CA TYR A 167 16.93 1.50 9.32
C TYR A 167 17.74 0.92 10.48
N PRO A 168 17.32 1.19 11.75
CA PRO A 168 18.01 0.68 12.93
C PRO A 168 18.07 -0.85 12.94
N GLN A 169 19.26 -1.40 13.23
CA GLN A 169 19.49 -2.85 13.27
C GLN A 169 18.47 -3.59 14.15
N LYS A 170 18.16 -3.06 15.33
CA LYS A 170 17.17 -3.67 16.25
C LYS A 170 15.77 -3.81 15.65
N GLU A 171 15.38 -2.89 14.79
CA GLU A 171 14.07 -2.97 14.09
C GLU A 171 14.10 -4.02 12.99
N LEU A 172 15.20 -4.11 12.25
CA LEU A 172 15.40 -5.14 11.23
C LEU A 172 15.46 -6.54 11.84
N GLU A 173 16.15 -6.71 12.97
CA GLU A 173 16.21 -7.97 13.73
C GLU A 173 14.81 -8.39 14.20
N LYS A 174 14.03 -7.47 14.78
CA LYS A 174 12.63 -7.73 15.18
C LYS A 174 11.75 -8.13 14.01
N ALA A 175 11.90 -7.48 12.86
CA ALA A 175 11.16 -7.81 11.65
C ALA A 175 11.54 -9.20 11.14
N THR A 176 12.83 -9.56 11.18
CA THR A 176 13.34 -10.89 10.84
C THR A 176 12.78 -11.96 11.79
N GLN A 177 12.76 -11.68 13.08
CA GLN A 177 12.22 -12.60 14.10
C GLN A 177 10.74 -12.92 13.87
N ARG A 178 9.93 -11.95 13.41
CA ARG A 178 8.49 -12.18 13.13
C ARG A 178 8.24 -13.24 12.06
N ILE A 179 9.17 -13.44 11.14
CA ILE A 179 9.05 -14.43 10.05
C ILE A 179 9.76 -15.76 10.38
N GLU A 180 10.31 -15.94 11.59
CA GLU A 180 11.08 -17.13 11.99
C GLU A 180 10.37 -18.44 11.68
N LYS A 181 9.07 -18.54 12.00
CA LYS A 181 8.28 -19.74 11.74
C LYS A 181 8.24 -20.15 10.27
N ARG A 182 8.37 -19.19 9.37
CA ARG A 182 8.31 -19.40 7.92
C ARG A 182 9.69 -19.46 7.28
N LEU A 183 10.63 -18.65 7.76
CA LEU A 183 12.02 -18.61 7.29
C LEU A 183 12.80 -19.83 7.80
N GLY A 184 12.46 -20.34 8.98
CA GLY A 184 13.14 -21.39 9.70
C GLY A 184 14.19 -20.85 10.67
N PRO A 185 14.41 -21.52 11.84
CA PRO A 185 15.23 -20.99 12.93
C PRO A 185 16.70 -20.80 12.53
N GLN A 186 17.28 -21.71 11.74
CA GLN A 186 18.67 -21.61 11.31
C GLN A 186 18.93 -20.40 10.41
N ARG A 187 18.05 -20.15 9.42
CA ARG A 187 18.17 -19.02 8.52
C ARG A 187 17.90 -17.71 9.26
N THR A 188 16.93 -17.71 10.15
CA THR A 188 16.63 -16.55 10.99
C THR A 188 17.86 -16.14 11.81
N LYS A 189 18.53 -17.11 12.46
CA LYS A 189 19.76 -16.86 13.21
C LYS A 189 20.85 -16.26 12.34
N LYS A 190 21.12 -16.86 11.16
CA LYS A 190 22.14 -16.37 10.20
C LYS A 190 21.80 -14.95 9.70
N ALA A 191 20.53 -14.68 9.41
CA ALA A 191 20.09 -13.36 8.95
C ALA A 191 20.27 -12.32 10.05
N ILE A 192 19.93 -12.62 11.31
CA ILE A 192 20.09 -11.73 12.45
C ILE A 192 21.60 -11.47 12.71
N GLU A 193 22.44 -12.50 12.71
CA GLU A 193 23.89 -12.33 12.83
C GLU A 193 24.47 -11.46 11.73
N ALA A 194 24.00 -11.63 10.49
CA ALA A 194 24.43 -10.80 9.36
C ALA A 194 23.99 -9.35 9.52
N ILE A 195 22.77 -9.08 10.01
CA ILE A 195 22.25 -7.74 10.31
C ILE A 195 23.12 -7.09 11.41
N SER A 196 23.39 -7.81 12.52
CA SER A 196 24.21 -7.31 13.63
C SER A 196 25.61 -6.95 13.19
N ASN A 197 26.18 -7.66 12.22
CA ASN A 197 27.49 -7.42 11.63
C ASN A 197 27.46 -6.44 10.44
N LYS A 198 26.30 -5.83 10.13
CA LYS A 198 26.08 -4.96 8.94
C LYS A 198 26.43 -5.62 7.61
N ASN A 199 26.41 -6.94 7.56
CA ASN A 199 26.55 -7.70 6.31
C ASN A 199 25.19 -7.82 5.63
N TRP A 200 24.78 -6.73 4.98
CA TRP A 200 23.45 -6.58 4.37
C TRP A 200 23.21 -7.57 3.25
N GLU A 201 24.23 -7.86 2.44
CA GLU A 201 24.11 -8.79 1.32
C GLU A 201 23.73 -10.18 1.82
N LYS A 202 24.48 -10.71 2.81
CA LYS A 202 24.21 -12.01 3.41
C LYS A 202 22.84 -12.05 4.12
N ALA A 203 22.47 -10.98 4.81
CA ALA A 203 21.14 -10.87 5.44
C ALA A 203 20.03 -10.97 4.40
N CYS A 204 20.13 -10.21 3.29
CA CYS A 204 19.17 -10.25 2.20
C CYS A 204 19.12 -11.62 1.51
N GLU A 205 20.26 -12.28 1.31
CA GLU A 205 20.33 -13.62 0.70
C GLU A 205 19.54 -14.68 1.48
N GLU A 206 19.67 -14.66 2.81
CA GLU A 206 18.92 -15.59 3.68
C GLU A 206 17.43 -15.29 3.67
N ILE A 207 17.03 -14.02 3.65
CA ILE A 207 15.65 -13.58 3.76
C ILE A 207 14.90 -13.70 2.42
N ILE A 208 15.52 -13.31 1.30
CA ILE A 208 14.86 -13.26 -0.01
C ILE A 208 14.35 -14.63 -0.47
N SER A 209 15.07 -15.71 -0.09
CA SER A 209 14.69 -17.07 -0.41
C SER A 209 13.34 -17.50 0.16
N TYR A 210 12.92 -16.89 1.27
CA TYR A 210 11.59 -17.09 1.82
C TYR A 210 10.53 -16.34 0.99
N TYR A 211 10.81 -15.08 0.66
CA TYR A 211 9.86 -14.30 -0.14
C TYR A 211 9.69 -14.89 -1.54
N ASP A 212 10.75 -15.42 -2.16
CA ASP A 212 10.65 -16.05 -3.49
C ASP A 212 9.68 -17.22 -3.53
N LYS A 213 9.61 -18.01 -2.45
CA LYS A 213 8.64 -19.11 -2.31
C LYS A 213 7.19 -18.65 -2.20
N CYS A 214 6.94 -17.38 -1.88
CA CYS A 214 5.58 -16.83 -1.81
C CYS A 214 5.04 -16.47 -3.20
N TYR A 215 5.91 -16.42 -4.23
CA TYR A 215 5.56 -16.13 -5.62
C TYR A 215 5.52 -17.39 -6.51
N GLU A 216 5.89 -18.55 -5.98
CA GLU A 216 5.74 -19.87 -6.60
C GLU A 216 4.40 -20.51 -6.23
#